data_255795a6468ddb156d0c8f7599490b20
#
_entry.id   255795a6468ddb156d0c8f7599490b20
#
_cell.length_a   1.000
_cell.length_b   1.000
_cell.length_c   1.000
_cell.angle_alpha   90.00
_cell.angle_beta   90.00
_cell.angle_gamma   90.00
#
_symmetry.space_group_name_H-M   'P 1'
#
loop_
_entity.id
_entity.type
_entity.pdbx_description
1 polymer ?
#
loop_
_entity_poly.entity_id
_entity_poly.type
_entity_poly.pdbx_seq_one_letter_code
_entity_poly.pdbx_strand_id
1 'polypeptide(L)'
;LTPGMRFDLSNMKLERERIDSDLKKKGYYNFNPSFLIFETDTNQYDNKRFDLYLRLKKEVPTKGIIPYKISKVNIYPNNDVQTDSTTMDTVRFQDKNYIQKGTFFKPKYLDPFVTLEEGAYYNPETSRNTARRLSTIGAYKFVNIQYRVKDSSATDSLGILEADIFLSPLNKRA
;
A
#
# COMPACT_ATOMS: atom_id res chain seq x y z
N LEU A 1 -4.85 -4.29 -23.56
CA LEU A 1 -4.48 -4.80 -24.89
C LEU A 1 -5.63 -5.63 -25.45
N THR A 2 -5.97 -5.45 -26.71
CA THR A 2 -7.02 -6.19 -27.41
C THR A 2 -6.47 -6.84 -28.67
N PRO A 3 -7.02 -8.01 -29.10
CA PRO A 3 -6.63 -8.64 -30.36
C PRO A 3 -6.79 -7.70 -31.55
N GLY A 4 -5.87 -7.76 -32.49
CA GLY A 4 -5.88 -6.91 -33.69
C GLY A 4 -5.35 -5.49 -33.51
N MET A 5 -4.88 -5.13 -32.31
CA MET A 5 -4.20 -3.84 -32.08
C MET A 5 -2.89 -3.75 -32.82
N ARG A 6 -2.53 -2.53 -33.22
CA ARG A 6 -1.19 -2.24 -33.73
C ARG A 6 -0.16 -2.39 -32.61
N PHE A 7 0.99 -2.97 -32.93
CA PHE A 7 2.10 -3.07 -32.00
C PHE A 7 2.58 -1.68 -31.56
N ASP A 8 2.63 -1.47 -30.25
CA ASP A 8 3.10 -0.23 -29.65
C ASP A 8 3.73 -0.53 -28.27
N LEU A 9 5.00 -0.21 -28.11
CA LEU A 9 5.77 -0.40 -26.88
C LEU A 9 5.18 0.40 -25.71
N SER A 10 4.64 1.60 -25.97
CA SER A 10 4.02 2.43 -24.94
C SER A 10 2.78 1.75 -24.36
N ASN A 11 1.96 1.12 -25.20
CA ASN A 11 0.80 0.36 -24.75
C ASN A 11 1.18 -0.87 -23.92
N MET A 12 2.30 -1.53 -24.23
CA MET A 12 2.81 -2.63 -23.43
C MET A 12 3.25 -2.18 -22.03
N LYS A 13 3.94 -1.03 -21.94
CA LYS A 13 4.34 -0.45 -20.67
C LYS A 13 3.13 -0.10 -19.82
N LEU A 14 2.16 0.59 -20.41
CA LEU A 14 0.90 0.96 -19.75
C LEU A 14 0.13 -0.27 -19.26
N GLU A 15 0.11 -1.35 -20.02
CA GLU A 15 -0.55 -2.60 -19.63
C GLU A 15 0.13 -3.23 -18.39
N ARG A 16 1.46 -3.26 -18.33
CA ARG A 16 2.17 -3.75 -17.15
C ARG A 16 1.88 -2.89 -15.90
N GLU A 17 1.82 -1.57 -16.07
CA GLU A 17 1.48 -0.63 -14.99
C GLU A 17 0.02 -0.81 -14.53
N ARG A 18 -0.89 -1.05 -15.47
CA ARG A 18 -2.30 -1.35 -15.16
C ARG A 18 -2.44 -2.62 -14.33
N ILE A 19 -1.75 -3.68 -14.74
CA ILE A 19 -1.75 -4.96 -14.01
C ILE A 19 -1.15 -4.79 -12.62
N ASP A 20 -0.04 -4.07 -12.48
CA ASP A 20 0.57 -3.75 -11.19
C ASP A 20 -0.43 -3.02 -10.26
N SER A 21 -1.10 -2.01 -10.76
CA SER A 21 -2.10 -1.27 -10.01
C SER A 21 -3.26 -2.16 -9.56
N ASP A 22 -3.78 -3.01 -10.43
CA ASP A 22 -4.87 -3.92 -10.12
C ASP A 22 -4.46 -4.98 -9.09
N LEU A 23 -3.26 -5.52 -9.20
CA LEU A 23 -2.74 -6.50 -8.24
C LEU A 23 -2.48 -5.88 -6.88
N LYS A 24 -1.93 -4.66 -6.82
CA LYS A 24 -1.73 -3.95 -5.54
C LYS A 24 -3.05 -3.71 -4.80
N LYS A 25 -4.12 -3.38 -5.50
CA LYS A 25 -5.46 -3.26 -4.91
C LYS A 25 -6.01 -4.57 -4.33
N LYS A 26 -5.49 -5.70 -4.80
CA LYS A 26 -5.83 -7.06 -4.32
C LYS A 26 -4.88 -7.58 -3.24
N GLY A 27 -3.96 -6.78 -2.78
CA GLY A 27 -3.06 -7.11 -1.69
C GLY A 27 -1.62 -7.44 -2.07
N TYR A 28 -1.26 -7.46 -3.34
CA TYR A 28 0.10 -7.79 -3.80
C TYR A 28 1.06 -6.62 -3.62
N TYR A 29 1.42 -6.36 -2.37
CA TYR A 29 2.21 -5.20 -1.94
C TYR A 29 3.58 -5.12 -2.62
N ASN A 30 4.29 -6.24 -2.73
CA ASN A 30 5.64 -6.30 -3.30
C ASN A 30 5.66 -6.62 -4.80
N PHE A 31 4.50 -6.65 -5.46
CA PHE A 31 4.48 -6.84 -6.91
C PHE A 31 5.16 -5.65 -7.61
N ASN A 32 5.82 -5.94 -8.73
CA ASN A 32 6.49 -4.92 -9.53
C ASN A 32 6.20 -5.16 -11.02
N PRO A 33 5.92 -4.11 -11.82
CA PRO A 33 5.70 -4.25 -13.26
C PRO A 33 6.85 -4.92 -13.99
N SER A 34 8.09 -4.79 -13.48
CA SER A 34 9.28 -5.43 -14.03
C SER A 34 9.27 -6.95 -13.96
N PHE A 35 8.37 -7.56 -13.16
CA PHE A 35 8.19 -9.01 -13.09
C PHE A 35 7.51 -9.58 -14.33
N LEU A 36 6.85 -8.73 -15.12
CA LEU A 36 6.14 -9.10 -16.33
C LEU A 36 7.03 -8.94 -17.56
N ILE A 37 6.92 -9.90 -18.48
CA ILE A 37 7.59 -9.87 -19.77
C ILE A 37 6.58 -10.17 -20.87
N PHE A 38 6.72 -9.47 -22.00
CA PHE A 38 6.01 -9.80 -23.23
C PHE A 38 6.90 -10.63 -24.13
N GLU A 39 6.37 -11.76 -24.57
CA GLU A 39 6.99 -12.63 -25.56
C GLU A 39 6.19 -12.61 -26.85
N THR A 40 6.87 -12.59 -27.99
CA THR A 40 6.24 -12.58 -29.30
C THR A 40 6.52 -13.91 -30.04
N ASP A 41 5.48 -14.50 -30.64
CA ASP A 41 5.62 -15.57 -31.57
C ASP A 41 5.37 -15.05 -32.98
N THR A 42 6.43 -15.04 -33.81
CA THR A 42 6.41 -14.57 -35.19
C THR A 42 6.28 -15.69 -36.21
N ASN A 43 6.26 -16.96 -35.77
CA ASN A 43 6.37 -18.12 -36.64
C ASN A 43 5.04 -18.58 -37.26
N GLN A 44 3.91 -18.12 -36.73
CA GLN A 44 2.59 -18.62 -37.11
C GLN A 44 1.90 -17.81 -38.23
N TYR A 45 2.41 -16.63 -38.56
CA TYR A 45 1.76 -15.72 -39.51
C TYR A 45 2.72 -15.07 -40.47
N ASP A 46 2.20 -14.61 -41.61
CA ASP A 46 2.96 -13.82 -42.58
C ASP A 46 3.44 -12.48 -41.97
N ASN A 47 4.53 -11.98 -42.45
CA ASN A 47 5.44 -10.88 -42.09
C ASN A 47 4.91 -9.63 -41.34
N LYS A 48 3.64 -9.54 -40.97
CA LYS A 48 3.06 -8.36 -40.30
C LYS A 48 2.19 -8.69 -39.10
N ARG A 49 2.12 -9.95 -38.69
CA ARG A 49 1.31 -10.42 -37.59
C ARG A 49 2.14 -11.28 -36.63
N PHE A 50 1.86 -11.21 -35.38
CA PHE A 50 2.45 -12.06 -34.33
C PHE A 50 1.50 -12.20 -33.16
N ASP A 51 1.65 -13.29 -32.43
CA ASP A 51 1.01 -13.46 -31.16
C ASP A 51 1.86 -12.85 -30.04
N LEU A 52 1.21 -12.19 -29.10
CA LEU A 52 1.82 -11.56 -27.96
C LEU A 52 1.39 -12.28 -26.69
N TYR A 53 2.35 -12.80 -25.95
CA TYR A 53 2.12 -13.47 -24.67
C TYR A 53 2.66 -12.62 -23.53
N LEU A 54 1.86 -12.45 -22.48
CA LEU A 54 2.28 -11.85 -21.24
C LEU A 54 2.61 -12.95 -20.23
N ARG A 55 3.80 -12.93 -19.67
CA ARG A 55 4.27 -13.93 -18.69
C ARG A 55 5.00 -13.29 -17.53
N LEU A 56 5.04 -14.01 -16.42
CA LEU A 56 5.96 -13.72 -15.32
C LEU A 56 7.38 -14.18 -15.72
N LYS A 57 8.37 -13.38 -15.37
CA LYS A 57 9.77 -13.78 -15.48
C LYS A 57 10.07 -14.99 -14.59
N LYS A 58 11.05 -15.80 -14.96
CA LYS A 58 11.41 -17.03 -14.22
C LYS A 58 11.99 -16.76 -12.83
N GLU A 59 12.65 -15.61 -12.65
CA GLU A 59 13.39 -15.25 -11.42
C GLU A 59 12.64 -14.24 -10.56
N VAL A 60 11.31 -14.32 -10.47
CA VAL A 60 10.52 -13.46 -9.61
C VAL A 60 10.59 -13.96 -8.17
N PRO A 61 10.93 -13.10 -7.19
CA PRO A 61 10.91 -13.50 -5.78
C PRO A 61 9.52 -13.96 -5.34
N THR A 62 9.44 -15.03 -4.57
CA THR A 62 8.17 -15.55 -4.05
C THR A 62 7.38 -14.48 -3.29
N LYS A 63 8.06 -13.64 -2.51
CA LYS A 63 7.46 -12.53 -1.78
C LYS A 63 6.87 -11.42 -2.67
N GLY A 64 7.24 -11.38 -3.95
CA GLY A 64 6.70 -10.43 -4.93
C GLY A 64 5.37 -10.85 -5.55
N ILE A 65 4.98 -12.11 -5.40
CA ILE A 65 3.79 -12.72 -6.02
C ILE A 65 2.80 -13.31 -5.03
N ILE A 66 2.89 -12.91 -3.77
CA ILE A 66 1.95 -13.27 -2.70
C ILE A 66 1.18 -12.05 -2.23
N PRO A 67 -0.08 -12.22 -1.76
CA PRO A 67 -0.81 -11.14 -1.14
C PRO A 67 -0.33 -10.87 0.29
N TYR A 68 -0.56 -9.66 0.77
CA TYR A 68 -0.21 -9.19 2.12
C TYR A 68 -1.46 -8.77 2.89
N LYS A 69 -1.52 -9.15 4.15
CA LYS A 69 -2.52 -8.68 5.11
C LYS A 69 -1.90 -7.71 6.10
N ILE A 70 -2.71 -6.77 6.55
CA ILE A 70 -2.36 -5.82 7.61
C ILE A 70 -2.64 -6.50 8.95
N SER A 71 -1.59 -6.73 9.75
CA SER A 71 -1.73 -7.35 11.08
C SER A 71 -1.98 -6.33 12.19
N LYS A 72 -1.42 -5.12 12.05
CA LYS A 72 -1.57 -4.03 13.00
C LYS A 72 -1.71 -2.70 12.29
N VAL A 73 -2.55 -1.83 12.84
CA VAL A 73 -2.66 -0.42 12.46
C VAL A 73 -2.26 0.42 13.67
N ASN A 74 -1.15 1.15 13.54
CA ASN A 74 -0.61 2.03 14.58
C ASN A 74 -0.82 3.48 14.16
N ILE A 75 -1.45 4.26 15.03
CA ILE A 75 -1.75 5.67 14.79
C ILE A 75 -1.00 6.50 15.84
N TYR A 76 -0.26 7.49 15.35
CA TYR A 76 0.52 8.42 16.15
C TYR A 76 -0.10 9.82 16.03
N PRO A 77 -1.08 10.17 16.92
CA PRO A 77 -1.86 11.41 16.80
C PRO A 77 -1.05 12.70 17.00
N ASN A 78 0.13 12.60 17.59
CA ASN A 78 1.03 13.72 17.83
C ASN A 78 2.46 13.31 17.50
N ASN A 79 2.75 13.14 16.21
CA ASN A 79 4.09 12.85 15.73
C ASN A 79 4.86 14.15 15.53
N ASP A 80 5.28 14.77 16.64
CA ASP A 80 6.22 15.88 16.60
C ASP A 80 7.65 15.33 16.67
N VAL A 81 8.54 15.84 15.80
CA VAL A 81 9.93 15.40 15.62
C VAL A 81 10.77 15.53 16.92
N GLN A 82 10.28 16.25 17.90
CA GLN A 82 10.98 16.53 19.16
C GLN A 82 10.52 15.68 20.35
N THR A 83 9.61 14.73 20.14
CA THR A 83 9.09 13.93 21.26
C THR A 83 10.01 12.74 21.51
N ASP A 84 10.65 12.76 22.68
CA ASP A 84 11.43 11.65 23.20
C ASP A 84 10.57 10.37 23.25
N SER A 85 10.99 9.32 22.56
CA SER A 85 10.21 8.08 22.38
C SER A 85 10.01 7.26 23.66
N THR A 86 10.59 7.71 24.79
CA THR A 86 10.63 6.94 26.05
C THR A 86 9.37 6.97 26.89
N THR A 87 8.35 7.74 26.51
CA THR A 87 7.14 7.95 27.35
C THR A 87 5.82 7.91 26.55
N MET A 88 5.77 7.10 25.51
CA MET A 88 4.54 6.92 24.73
C MET A 88 3.62 5.89 25.35
N ASP A 89 2.34 6.25 25.49
CA ASP A 89 1.28 5.35 25.91
C ASP A 89 0.55 4.78 24.69
N THR A 90 0.17 3.53 24.77
CA THR A 90 -0.61 2.87 23.72
C THR A 90 -2.01 2.57 24.23
N VAL A 91 -3.02 3.10 23.55
CA VAL A 91 -4.43 2.81 23.80
C VAL A 91 -5.01 2.01 22.64
N ARG A 92 -5.62 0.89 22.94
CA ARG A 92 -6.33 0.07 21.97
C ARG A 92 -7.75 0.57 21.80
N PHE A 93 -8.15 0.95 20.58
CA PHE A 93 -9.48 1.42 20.26
C PHE A 93 -9.90 0.94 18.87
N GLN A 94 -11.06 0.29 18.76
CA GLN A 94 -11.62 -0.23 17.51
C GLN A 94 -10.59 -1.01 16.67
N ASP A 95 -9.91 -1.96 17.35
CA ASP A 95 -8.87 -2.83 16.76
C ASP A 95 -7.68 -2.08 16.11
N LYS A 96 -7.36 -0.90 16.64
CA LYS A 96 -6.21 -0.10 16.24
C LYS A 96 -5.44 0.40 17.47
N ASN A 97 -4.14 0.60 17.32
CA ASN A 97 -3.29 1.15 18.38
C ASN A 97 -3.15 2.66 18.19
N TYR A 98 -3.50 3.41 19.24
CA TYR A 98 -3.27 4.86 19.32
C TYR A 98 -2.11 5.10 20.25
N ILE A 99 -1.01 5.63 19.71
CA ILE A 99 0.27 5.77 20.40
C ILE A 99 0.62 7.24 20.51
N GLN A 100 0.53 7.78 21.73
CA GLN A 100 0.78 9.19 22.01
C GLN A 100 1.19 9.40 23.46
N LYS A 101 1.78 10.54 23.74
CA LYS A 101 2.06 10.97 25.13
C LYS A 101 0.81 11.61 25.71
N GLY A 102 0.28 10.99 26.77
CA GLY A 102 -0.99 11.43 27.34
C GLY A 102 -2.16 11.30 26.36
N THR A 103 -3.10 12.22 26.40
CA THR A 103 -4.23 12.26 25.46
C THR A 103 -4.21 13.57 24.69
N PHE A 104 -3.37 13.64 23.64
CA PHE A 104 -3.34 14.79 22.76
C PHE A 104 -4.62 14.87 21.91
N PHE A 105 -5.03 13.74 21.35
CA PHE A 105 -6.25 13.62 20.58
C PHE A 105 -6.99 12.34 20.96
N LYS A 106 -8.26 12.43 21.30
CA LYS A 106 -9.04 11.26 21.72
C LYS A 106 -9.29 10.32 20.52
N PRO A 107 -8.98 9.02 20.64
CA PRO A 107 -9.13 8.06 19.55
C PRO A 107 -10.50 8.08 18.88
N LYS A 108 -11.58 8.23 19.65
CA LYS A 108 -12.96 8.28 19.13
C LYS A 108 -13.21 9.35 18.06
N TYR A 109 -12.41 10.42 18.05
CA TYR A 109 -12.54 11.50 17.06
C TYR A 109 -11.70 11.26 15.80
N LEU A 110 -10.66 10.44 15.88
CA LEU A 110 -9.82 10.07 14.73
C LEU A 110 -10.31 8.82 14.02
N ASP A 111 -10.80 7.84 14.76
CA ASP A 111 -11.15 6.52 14.25
C ASP A 111 -12.13 6.55 13.06
N PRO A 112 -13.17 7.40 13.02
CA PRO A 112 -14.08 7.48 11.87
C PRO A 112 -13.39 7.88 10.55
N PHE A 113 -12.21 8.49 10.61
CA PHE A 113 -11.44 8.93 9.44
C PHE A 113 -10.42 7.88 8.98
N VAL A 114 -10.16 6.86 9.78
CA VAL A 114 -9.20 5.80 9.50
C VAL A 114 -9.93 4.62 8.86
N THR A 115 -9.71 4.41 7.57
CA THR A 115 -10.33 3.31 6.82
C THR A 115 -9.45 2.06 6.74
N LEU A 116 -8.21 2.14 7.25
CA LEU A 116 -7.33 0.99 7.42
C LEU A 116 -7.86 0.08 8.54
N GLU A 117 -7.89 -1.23 8.28
CA GLU A 117 -8.37 -2.22 9.22
C GLU A 117 -7.37 -3.36 9.39
N GLU A 118 -7.20 -3.81 10.65
CA GLU A 118 -6.43 -5.02 10.93
C GLU A 118 -7.14 -6.25 10.34
N GLY A 119 -6.36 -7.17 9.79
CA GLY A 119 -6.86 -8.37 9.12
C GLY A 119 -7.28 -8.18 7.65
N ALA A 120 -7.36 -6.94 7.17
CA ALA A 120 -7.67 -6.66 5.77
C ALA A 120 -6.43 -6.88 4.88
N TYR A 121 -6.67 -7.20 3.62
CA TYR A 121 -5.60 -7.21 2.62
C TYR A 121 -5.12 -5.78 2.33
N TYR A 122 -3.84 -5.65 2.02
CA TYR A 122 -3.28 -4.40 1.56
C TYR A 122 -4.06 -3.86 0.36
N ASN A 123 -4.37 -2.58 0.42
CA ASN A 123 -4.98 -1.83 -0.69
C ASN A 123 -4.51 -0.37 -0.62
N PRO A 124 -3.76 0.12 -1.62
CA PRO A 124 -3.23 1.49 -1.60
C PRO A 124 -4.32 2.57 -1.62
N GLU A 125 -5.52 2.25 -2.11
CA GLU A 125 -6.64 3.20 -2.07
C GLU A 125 -7.13 3.49 -0.65
N THR A 126 -7.07 2.49 0.23
CA THR A 126 -7.45 2.67 1.65
C THR A 126 -6.53 3.65 2.35
N SER A 127 -5.22 3.58 2.09
CA SER A 127 -4.24 4.56 2.62
C SER A 127 -4.51 5.96 2.10
N ARG A 128 -4.74 6.11 0.80
CA ARG A 128 -5.05 7.41 0.19
C ARG A 128 -6.34 8.01 0.74
N ASN A 129 -7.36 7.20 0.92
CA ASN A 129 -8.62 7.62 1.51
C ASN A 129 -8.45 8.07 2.96
N THR A 130 -7.71 7.29 3.77
CA THR A 130 -7.41 7.65 5.16
C THR A 130 -6.64 8.96 5.23
N ALA A 131 -5.57 9.12 4.44
CA ALA A 131 -4.77 10.35 4.43
C ALA A 131 -5.63 11.56 4.03
N ARG A 132 -6.46 11.44 3.01
CA ARG A 132 -7.35 12.51 2.57
C ARG A 132 -8.36 12.88 3.64
N ARG A 133 -9.00 11.89 4.28
CA ARG A 133 -10.00 12.13 5.33
C ARG A 133 -9.38 12.78 6.55
N LEU A 134 -8.26 12.30 7.04
CA LEU A 134 -7.54 12.87 8.17
C LEU A 134 -7.08 14.31 7.89
N SER A 135 -6.71 14.63 6.65
CA SER A 135 -6.34 15.98 6.24
C SER A 135 -7.51 16.98 6.32
N THR A 136 -8.76 16.51 6.27
CA THR A 136 -9.95 17.38 6.37
C THR A 136 -10.24 17.86 7.79
N ILE A 137 -9.65 17.25 8.82
CA ILE A 137 -9.88 17.62 10.22
C ILE A 137 -9.38 19.04 10.54
N GLY A 138 -8.39 19.54 9.76
CA GLY A 138 -7.81 20.86 9.99
C GLY A 138 -6.88 20.98 11.21
N ALA A 139 -6.62 19.87 11.90
CA ALA A 139 -5.73 19.81 13.06
C ALA A 139 -4.29 19.41 12.67
N TYR A 140 -4.10 18.86 11.49
CA TYR A 140 -2.84 18.28 11.03
C TYR A 140 -2.32 18.98 9.78
N LYS A 141 -1.01 19.24 9.77
CA LYS A 141 -0.31 19.77 8.58
C LYS A 141 0.15 18.66 7.65
N PHE A 142 0.49 17.48 8.21
CA PHE A 142 0.94 16.31 7.45
C PHE A 142 0.31 15.04 7.98
N VAL A 143 -0.04 14.16 7.04
CA VAL A 143 -0.45 12.78 7.28
C VAL A 143 0.48 11.89 6.46
N ASN A 144 1.24 11.03 7.14
CA ASN A 144 2.17 10.11 6.51
C ASN A 144 1.82 8.67 6.90
N ILE A 145 1.53 7.83 5.92
CA ILE A 145 1.18 6.42 6.12
C ILE A 145 2.31 5.57 5.54
N GLN A 146 2.89 4.72 6.37
CA GLN A 146 3.97 3.82 6.01
C GLN A 146 3.61 2.38 6.33
N TYR A 147 4.14 1.44 5.56
CA TYR A 147 3.99 0.02 5.80
C TYR A 147 5.35 -0.61 6.11
N ARG A 148 5.34 -1.55 7.06
CA ARG A 148 6.52 -2.35 7.41
C ARG A 148 6.20 -3.82 7.20
N VAL A 149 7.05 -4.54 6.46
CA VAL A 149 6.93 -5.98 6.26
C VAL A 149 7.37 -6.71 7.51
N LYS A 150 6.55 -7.68 7.94
CA LYS A 150 6.81 -8.57 9.10
C LYS A 150 7.10 -9.99 8.62
N ASP A 151 8.35 -10.28 8.37
CA ASP A 151 8.78 -11.59 7.85
C ASP A 151 8.56 -12.74 8.83
N SER A 152 8.67 -12.48 10.15
CA SER A 152 8.52 -13.52 11.17
C SER A 152 7.12 -14.14 11.27
N SER A 153 6.10 -13.46 10.75
CA SER A 153 4.70 -13.92 10.75
C SER A 153 4.21 -14.31 9.35
N ALA A 154 5.06 -14.17 8.34
CA ALA A 154 4.73 -14.49 6.97
C ALA A 154 4.79 -16.00 6.71
N THR A 155 3.94 -16.47 5.82
CA THR A 155 3.97 -17.83 5.26
C THR A 155 4.46 -17.76 3.81
N ASP A 156 4.64 -18.93 3.17
CA ASP A 156 5.01 -18.97 1.73
C ASP A 156 3.91 -18.46 0.81
N SER A 157 2.68 -18.29 1.30
CA SER A 157 1.50 -17.88 0.52
C SER A 157 0.85 -16.59 1.00
N LEU A 158 1.27 -16.04 2.14
CA LEU A 158 0.71 -14.83 2.74
C LEU A 158 1.79 -14.01 3.43
N GLY A 159 1.96 -12.77 2.99
CA GLY A 159 2.81 -11.77 3.67
C GLY A 159 2.04 -11.00 4.73
N ILE A 160 2.77 -10.43 5.67
CA ILE A 160 2.23 -9.65 6.78
C ILE A 160 2.83 -8.25 6.78
N LEU A 161 1.97 -7.25 6.93
CA LEU A 161 2.33 -5.83 7.07
C LEU A 161 1.84 -5.28 8.41
N GLU A 162 2.60 -4.32 8.93
CA GLU A 162 2.11 -3.36 9.90
C GLU A 162 2.00 -1.98 9.23
N ALA A 163 0.90 -1.29 9.47
CA ALA A 163 0.66 0.06 8.97
C ALA A 163 0.89 1.08 10.09
N ASP A 164 1.68 2.09 9.80
CA ASP A 164 1.95 3.21 10.72
C ASP A 164 1.39 4.50 10.12
N ILE A 165 0.53 5.19 10.86
CA ILE A 165 -0.07 6.47 10.49
C ILE A 165 0.52 7.55 11.38
N PHE A 166 1.39 8.38 10.81
CA PHE A 166 2.03 9.49 11.49
C PHE A 166 1.29 10.79 11.19
N LEU A 167 0.77 11.43 12.24
CA LEU A 167 0.03 12.68 12.14
C LEU A 167 0.85 13.81 12.76
N SER A 168 1.22 14.79 11.96
CA SER A 168 1.95 15.97 12.40
C SER A 168 0.98 17.12 12.62
N PRO A 169 0.78 17.57 13.88
CA PRO A 169 -0.20 18.62 14.19
C PRO A 169 0.24 19.99 13.63
N LEU A 170 -0.75 20.83 13.37
CA LEU A 170 -0.51 22.26 13.14
C LEU A 170 0.09 22.89 14.39
N ASN A 171 1.11 23.73 14.23
CA ASN A 171 1.62 24.52 15.33
C ASN A 171 0.51 25.47 15.78
N LYS A 172 0.15 25.41 17.07
CA LYS A 172 -0.66 26.47 17.67
C LYS A 172 0.11 27.78 17.49
N ARG A 173 -0.43 28.69 16.71
CA ARG A 173 0.07 30.07 16.75
C ARG A 173 -0.12 30.58 18.18
N ALA A 174 0.98 30.96 18.79
CA ALA A 174 0.96 31.64 20.09
C ALA A 174 0.20 32.96 20.00
#